data_9e3502d1eb785b23bf9e2eae799c2d2b
#
_entry.id   9e3502d1eb785b23bf9e2eae799c2d2b
#
_cell.length_a   1.000
_cell.length_b   1.000
_cell.length_c   1.000
_cell.angle_alpha   90.00
_cell.angle_beta   90.00
_cell.angle_gamma   90.00
#
_symmetry.space_group_name_H-M   'P 1'
#
loop_
_entity.id
_entity.type
_entity.pdbx_description
1 polymer ?
#
loop_
_entity_poly.entity_id
_entity_poly.type
_entity_poly.pdbx_seq_one_letter_code
_entity_poly.pdbx_strand_id
1 'polypeptide(L)'
;MKAKTVLPAVAMTAVSMVLTLAVVMMWLGTAMPWPVALVVGLGIDGGWLATLAYERRLAAQGDHSRVVTGVGWAFGLIATGVLVAHALLAEESAGAWLAVAWLPVAAKALWLVHGLWEQTALTPTALGSIRGIQQEARDEAAVARARLRAEAATEETRLTAVTEAGSRVARVQAKTAQTLSQAWSTL
;
A
#
# COMPACT_ATOMS: atom_id res chain seq x y z
N MET A 1 -12.89 13.10 -20.67
CA MET A 1 -11.76 14.05 -20.86
C MET A 1 -10.60 13.87 -19.86
N LYS A 2 -10.79 13.20 -18.70
CA LYS A 2 -9.76 13.08 -17.62
C LYS A 2 -8.51 12.25 -17.98
N ALA A 3 -8.61 11.25 -18.87
CA ALA A 3 -7.48 10.37 -19.19
C ALA A 3 -6.35 11.07 -19.98
N LYS A 4 -6.66 12.08 -20.81
CA LYS A 4 -5.67 12.74 -21.67
C LYS A 4 -4.70 13.66 -20.89
N THR A 5 -5.11 14.21 -19.75
CA THR A 5 -4.28 15.11 -18.94
C THR A 5 -3.29 14.37 -18.03
N VAL A 6 -3.56 13.12 -17.70
CA VAL A 6 -2.70 12.26 -16.85
C VAL A 6 -1.58 11.59 -17.67
N LEU A 7 -1.80 11.42 -18.98
CA LEU A 7 -0.90 10.66 -19.87
C LEU A 7 0.56 11.13 -19.82
N PRO A 8 0.88 12.45 -19.86
CA PRO A 8 2.27 12.90 -19.80
C PRO A 8 2.98 12.51 -18.49
N ALA A 9 2.29 12.63 -17.35
CA ALA A 9 2.85 12.26 -16.05
C ALA A 9 3.09 10.75 -15.95
N VAL A 10 2.14 9.93 -16.43
CA VAL A 10 2.28 8.48 -16.50
C VAL A 10 3.42 8.05 -17.42
N ALA A 11 3.50 8.64 -18.62
CA ALA A 11 4.56 8.32 -19.58
C ALA A 11 5.95 8.67 -19.01
N MET A 12 6.10 9.88 -18.42
CA MET A 12 7.36 10.28 -17.79
C MET A 12 7.75 9.36 -16.63
N THR A 13 6.77 8.96 -15.82
CA THR A 13 6.98 7.98 -14.73
C THR A 13 7.49 6.66 -15.28
N ALA A 14 6.84 6.10 -16.30
CA ALA A 14 7.25 4.84 -16.91
C ALA A 14 8.67 4.90 -17.48
N VAL A 15 8.99 5.98 -18.21
CA VAL A 15 10.35 6.17 -18.76
C VAL A 15 11.38 6.28 -17.63
N SER A 16 11.10 7.09 -16.59
CA SER A 16 11.99 7.23 -15.44
C SER A 16 12.26 5.89 -14.76
N MET A 17 11.22 5.09 -14.50
CA MET A 17 11.35 3.77 -13.85
C MET A 17 12.17 2.78 -14.69
N VAL A 18 11.91 2.70 -16.00
CA VAL A 18 12.68 1.83 -16.89
C VAL A 18 14.17 2.20 -16.87
N LEU A 19 14.47 3.51 -16.89
CA LEU A 19 15.87 3.97 -16.87
C LEU A 19 16.51 3.74 -15.49
N THR A 20 15.81 4.02 -14.39
CA THR A 20 16.33 3.74 -13.04
C THR A 20 16.62 2.26 -12.88
N LEU A 21 15.69 1.40 -13.28
CA LEU A 21 15.87 -0.05 -13.20
C LEU A 21 17.04 -0.51 -14.07
N ALA A 22 17.14 -0.03 -15.30
CA ALA A 22 18.25 -0.36 -16.20
C ALA A 22 19.61 0.03 -15.60
N VAL A 23 19.73 1.25 -15.07
CA VAL A 23 20.97 1.72 -14.41
C VAL A 23 21.30 0.88 -13.17
N VAL A 24 20.32 0.61 -12.33
CA VAL A 24 20.52 -0.26 -11.14
C VAL A 24 21.01 -1.63 -11.56
N MET A 25 20.41 -2.24 -12.58
CA MET A 25 20.81 -3.54 -13.09
C MET A 25 22.22 -3.53 -13.70
N MET A 26 22.57 -2.49 -14.45
CA MET A 26 23.90 -2.34 -15.06
C MET A 26 24.98 -2.12 -14.00
N TRP A 27 24.71 -1.28 -13.01
CA TRP A 27 25.69 -0.90 -12.00
C TRP A 27 25.82 -1.93 -10.88
N LEU A 28 24.70 -2.25 -10.18
CA LEU A 28 24.73 -3.18 -9.07
C LEU A 28 24.92 -4.64 -9.55
N GLY A 29 24.45 -4.97 -10.74
CA GLY A 29 24.61 -6.32 -11.31
C GLY A 29 26.06 -6.72 -11.55
N THR A 30 27.00 -5.77 -11.59
CA THR A 30 28.45 -6.06 -11.61
C THR A 30 29.02 -6.35 -10.23
N ALA A 31 28.42 -5.79 -9.17
CA ALA A 31 28.88 -5.91 -7.79
C ALA A 31 28.16 -6.99 -6.96
N MET A 32 26.96 -7.39 -7.38
CA MET A 32 26.13 -8.38 -6.69
C MET A 32 25.35 -9.25 -7.69
N PRO A 33 24.80 -10.43 -7.25
CA PRO A 33 23.97 -11.27 -8.10
C PRO A 33 22.78 -10.47 -8.67
N TRP A 34 22.51 -10.62 -9.97
CA TRP A 34 21.47 -9.85 -10.69
C TRP A 34 20.07 -9.91 -10.04
N PRO A 35 19.62 -11.03 -9.40
CA PRO A 35 18.31 -11.02 -8.73
C PRO A 35 18.25 -10.03 -7.55
N VAL A 36 19.38 -9.84 -6.84
CA VAL A 36 19.48 -8.88 -5.74
C VAL A 36 19.42 -7.44 -6.29
N ALA A 37 20.17 -7.14 -7.36
CA ALA A 37 20.12 -5.85 -8.04
C ALA A 37 18.68 -5.54 -8.53
N LEU A 38 17.98 -6.54 -9.08
CA LEU A 38 16.59 -6.41 -9.51
C LEU A 38 15.67 -6.06 -8.33
N VAL A 39 15.78 -6.75 -7.21
CA VAL A 39 14.97 -6.47 -6.00
C VAL A 39 15.23 -5.05 -5.50
N VAL A 40 16.49 -4.57 -5.49
CA VAL A 40 16.82 -3.21 -5.10
C VAL A 40 16.18 -2.18 -6.04
N GLY A 41 16.27 -2.36 -7.34
CA GLY A 41 15.67 -1.47 -8.33
C GLY A 41 14.13 -1.44 -8.22
N LEU A 42 13.51 -2.62 -8.14
CA LEU A 42 12.06 -2.72 -7.93
C LEU A 42 11.64 -2.14 -6.59
N GLY A 43 12.47 -2.21 -5.54
CA GLY A 43 12.20 -1.61 -4.24
C GLY A 43 12.13 -0.09 -4.29
N ILE A 44 13.06 0.55 -5.01
CA ILE A 44 13.10 2.01 -5.19
C ILE A 44 11.86 2.45 -5.99
N ASP A 45 11.64 1.87 -7.15
CA ASP A 45 10.54 2.23 -8.04
C ASP A 45 9.18 1.83 -7.46
N GLY A 46 9.08 0.67 -6.82
CA GLY A 46 7.87 0.18 -6.15
C GLY A 46 7.50 1.04 -4.95
N GLY A 47 8.47 1.47 -4.15
CA GLY A 47 8.26 2.41 -3.04
C GLY A 47 7.69 3.74 -3.53
N TRP A 48 8.24 4.27 -4.64
CA TRP A 48 7.73 5.48 -5.26
C TRP A 48 6.29 5.30 -5.80
N LEU A 49 6.02 4.22 -6.55
CA LEU A 49 4.67 3.93 -7.04
C LEU A 49 3.66 3.77 -5.91
N ALA A 50 4.03 3.08 -4.83
CA ALA A 50 3.17 2.93 -3.68
C ALA A 50 2.81 4.29 -3.06
N THR A 51 3.80 5.18 -2.85
CA THR A 51 3.54 6.53 -2.32
C THR A 51 2.68 7.35 -3.27
N LEU A 52 2.90 7.27 -4.58
CA LEU A 52 2.08 7.92 -5.60
C LEU A 52 0.63 7.41 -5.56
N ALA A 53 0.42 6.10 -5.42
CA ALA A 53 -0.91 5.52 -5.30
C ALA A 53 -1.64 6.01 -4.03
N TYR A 54 -0.94 6.16 -2.89
CA TYR A 54 -1.49 6.75 -1.68
C TYR A 54 -1.83 8.23 -1.86
N GLU A 55 -0.94 9.02 -2.47
CA GLU A 55 -1.21 10.43 -2.79
C GLU A 55 -2.47 10.57 -3.67
N ARG A 56 -2.60 9.73 -4.69
CA ARG A 56 -3.77 9.75 -5.59
C ARG A 56 -5.06 9.33 -4.89
N ARG A 57 -5.00 8.35 -3.97
CA ARG A 57 -6.15 7.96 -3.15
C ARG A 57 -6.58 9.08 -2.22
N LEU A 58 -5.63 9.73 -1.54
CA LEU A 58 -5.92 10.88 -0.68
C LEU A 58 -6.52 12.04 -1.50
N ALA A 59 -5.91 12.38 -2.64
CA ALA A 59 -6.42 13.43 -3.52
C ALA A 59 -7.84 13.14 -4.02
N ALA A 60 -8.16 11.88 -4.38
CA ALA A 60 -9.50 11.47 -4.74
C ALA A 60 -10.51 11.62 -3.59
N GLN A 61 -10.04 11.62 -2.34
CA GLN A 61 -10.83 11.86 -1.14
C GLN A 61 -10.85 13.35 -0.73
N GLY A 62 -10.30 14.24 -1.55
CA GLY A 62 -10.18 15.67 -1.23
C GLY A 62 -9.20 15.97 -0.10
N ASP A 63 -8.37 14.99 0.30
CA ASP A 63 -7.40 15.11 1.37
C ASP A 63 -5.95 15.11 0.83
N HIS A 64 -5.02 15.68 1.59
CA HIS A 64 -3.61 15.79 1.23
C HIS A 64 -2.75 15.57 2.49
N SER A 65 -1.84 14.61 2.42
CA SER A 65 -0.88 14.35 3.49
C SER A 65 0.52 14.83 3.10
N ARG A 66 1.03 15.83 3.81
CA ARG A 66 2.41 16.31 3.63
C ARG A 66 3.44 15.20 3.87
N VAL A 67 3.13 14.26 4.77
CA VAL A 67 4.01 13.13 5.07
C VAL A 67 4.12 12.20 3.87
N VAL A 68 2.99 11.81 3.27
CA VAL A 68 2.98 10.93 2.09
C VAL A 68 3.68 11.61 0.90
N THR A 69 3.42 12.89 0.68
CA THR A 69 4.11 13.68 -0.35
C THR A 69 5.62 13.75 -0.09
N GLY A 70 6.04 13.99 1.16
CA GLY A 70 7.45 14.02 1.55
C GLY A 70 8.16 12.69 1.31
N VAL A 71 7.53 11.57 1.67
CA VAL A 71 8.06 10.21 1.41
C VAL A 71 8.18 9.97 -0.11
N GLY A 72 7.17 10.38 -0.89
CA GLY A 72 7.24 10.26 -2.35
C GLY A 72 8.39 11.08 -2.97
N TRP A 73 8.67 12.29 -2.44
CA TRP A 73 9.84 13.07 -2.83
C TRP A 73 11.16 12.41 -2.44
N ALA A 74 11.22 11.78 -1.25
CA ALA A 74 12.40 11.06 -0.81
C ALA A 74 12.76 9.90 -1.77
N PHE A 75 11.79 9.10 -2.20
CA PHE A 75 12.01 8.06 -3.23
C PHE A 75 12.47 8.64 -4.57
N GLY A 76 11.86 9.73 -5.02
CA GLY A 76 12.29 10.41 -6.26
C GLY A 76 13.74 10.94 -6.19
N LEU A 77 14.13 11.48 -5.03
CA LEU A 77 15.51 11.93 -4.80
C LEU A 77 16.49 10.75 -4.68
N ILE A 78 16.10 9.64 -4.09
CA ILE A 78 16.91 8.41 -4.04
C ILE A 78 17.13 7.89 -5.48
N ALA A 79 16.08 7.78 -6.29
CA ALA A 79 16.21 7.37 -7.69
C ALA A 79 17.13 8.30 -8.48
N THR A 80 16.97 9.62 -8.33
CA THR A 80 17.87 10.62 -8.93
C THR A 80 19.31 10.46 -8.44
N GLY A 81 19.50 10.26 -7.14
CA GLY A 81 20.81 10.04 -6.53
C GLY A 81 21.53 8.81 -7.07
N VAL A 82 20.81 7.72 -7.31
CA VAL A 82 21.36 6.50 -7.94
C VAL A 82 21.85 6.80 -9.37
N LEU A 83 21.05 7.52 -10.17
CA LEU A 83 21.40 7.90 -11.53
C LEU A 83 22.62 8.85 -11.56
N VAL A 84 22.66 9.83 -10.66
CA VAL A 84 23.80 10.75 -10.51
C VAL A 84 25.06 10.02 -10.06
N ALA A 85 24.94 9.15 -9.05
CA ALA A 85 26.09 8.37 -8.57
C ALA A 85 26.65 7.49 -9.69
N HIS A 86 25.79 6.80 -10.44
CA HIS A 86 26.21 6.02 -11.61
C HIS A 86 26.91 6.91 -12.63
N ALA A 87 26.33 8.07 -12.96
CA ALA A 87 26.91 9.01 -13.93
C ALA A 87 28.31 9.49 -13.51
N LEU A 88 28.51 9.80 -12.23
CA LEU A 88 29.80 10.27 -11.71
C LEU A 88 30.88 9.18 -11.64
N LEU A 89 30.46 7.90 -11.52
CA LEU A 89 31.35 6.75 -11.45
C LEU A 89 31.65 6.16 -12.84
N ALA A 90 30.91 6.54 -13.87
CA ALA A 90 31.11 6.10 -15.24
C ALA A 90 32.20 6.96 -15.92
N GLU A 91 33.39 6.40 -16.12
CA GLU A 91 34.58 7.14 -16.60
C GLU A 91 34.41 7.73 -18.01
N GLU A 92 33.68 7.04 -18.91
CA GLU A 92 33.63 7.41 -20.34
C GLU A 92 32.33 8.14 -20.78
N SER A 93 31.27 8.16 -19.95
CA SER A 93 29.95 8.65 -20.39
C SER A 93 29.17 9.47 -19.34
N ALA A 94 29.88 10.08 -18.39
CA ALA A 94 29.27 10.84 -17.29
C ALA A 94 28.23 11.87 -17.76
N GLY A 95 28.52 12.61 -18.83
CA GLY A 95 27.62 13.65 -19.36
C GLY A 95 26.30 13.08 -19.91
N ALA A 96 26.35 11.91 -20.55
CA ALA A 96 25.16 11.28 -21.11
C ALA A 96 24.22 10.77 -19.99
N TRP A 97 24.77 10.18 -18.92
CA TRP A 97 23.98 9.71 -17.77
C TRP A 97 23.42 10.86 -16.94
N LEU A 98 24.17 11.95 -16.77
CA LEU A 98 23.65 13.16 -16.10
C LEU A 98 22.48 13.77 -16.86
N ALA A 99 22.46 13.65 -18.21
CA ALA A 99 21.37 14.15 -19.04
C ALA A 99 20.03 13.43 -18.76
N VAL A 100 20.03 12.24 -18.17
CA VAL A 100 18.80 11.49 -17.82
C VAL A 100 18.50 11.47 -16.32
N ALA A 101 19.45 11.89 -15.48
CA ALA A 101 19.33 11.82 -14.03
C ALA A 101 18.21 12.70 -13.44
N TRP A 102 17.75 13.72 -14.17
CA TRP A 102 16.66 14.61 -13.76
C TRP A 102 15.26 14.02 -13.95
N LEU A 103 15.11 12.90 -14.69
CA LEU A 103 13.81 12.34 -15.07
C LEU A 103 12.93 11.94 -13.87
N PRO A 104 13.45 11.32 -12.78
CA PRO A 104 12.62 11.02 -11.62
C PRO A 104 12.03 12.27 -10.95
N VAL A 105 12.84 13.34 -10.86
CA VAL A 105 12.37 14.63 -10.32
C VAL A 105 11.33 15.26 -11.25
N ALA A 106 11.55 15.22 -12.56
CA ALA A 106 10.59 15.74 -13.54
C ALA A 106 9.27 14.96 -13.50
N ALA A 107 9.32 13.64 -13.41
CA ALA A 107 8.12 12.83 -13.25
C ALA A 107 7.34 13.22 -11.99
N LYS A 108 8.01 13.41 -10.86
CA LYS A 108 7.37 13.87 -9.62
C LYS A 108 6.81 15.28 -9.75
N ALA A 109 7.54 16.19 -10.40
CA ALA A 109 7.06 17.56 -10.65
C ALA A 109 5.79 17.59 -11.53
N LEU A 110 5.72 16.74 -12.56
CA LEU A 110 4.50 16.61 -13.39
C LEU A 110 3.30 16.11 -12.57
N TRP A 111 3.49 15.18 -11.66
CA TRP A 111 2.43 14.76 -10.75
C TRP A 111 2.01 15.85 -9.77
N LEU A 112 2.95 16.67 -9.29
CA LEU A 112 2.65 17.85 -8.47
C LEU A 112 1.80 18.86 -9.25
N VAL A 113 2.20 19.21 -10.46
CA VAL A 113 1.46 20.14 -11.33
C VAL A 113 0.07 19.60 -11.62
N HIS A 114 -0.04 18.31 -11.93
CA HIS A 114 -1.33 17.67 -12.16
C HIS A 114 -2.24 17.74 -10.92
N GLY A 115 -1.69 17.47 -9.72
CA GLY A 115 -2.42 17.60 -8.45
C GLY A 115 -2.87 19.05 -8.16
N LEU A 116 -2.02 20.03 -8.40
CA LEU A 116 -2.38 21.45 -8.27
C LEU A 116 -3.50 21.84 -9.24
N TRP A 117 -3.42 21.37 -10.48
CA TRP A 117 -4.48 21.63 -11.48
C TRP A 117 -5.82 21.01 -11.05
N GLU A 118 -5.82 19.79 -10.50
CA GLU A 118 -7.04 19.17 -9.98
C GLU A 118 -7.64 19.95 -8.79
N GLN A 119 -6.79 20.49 -7.91
CA GLN A 119 -7.23 21.29 -6.76
C GLN A 119 -7.85 22.63 -7.17
N THR A 120 -7.26 23.30 -8.16
CA THR A 120 -7.75 24.59 -8.63
C THR A 120 -9.05 24.49 -9.45
N ALA A 121 -9.42 23.29 -9.91
CA ALA A 121 -10.66 23.06 -10.65
C ALA A 121 -11.94 23.10 -9.76
N LEU A 122 -11.80 23.11 -8.43
CA LEU A 122 -12.91 23.12 -7.48
C LEU A 122 -12.80 24.34 -6.56
N THR A 123 -13.95 24.95 -6.26
CA THR A 123 -14.01 26.01 -5.24
C THR A 123 -13.73 25.46 -3.85
N PRO A 124 -13.15 26.28 -2.91
CA PRO A 124 -12.93 25.83 -1.52
C PRO A 124 -14.19 25.32 -0.84
N THR A 125 -15.36 25.91 -1.14
CA THR A 125 -16.67 25.49 -0.61
C THR A 125 -17.05 24.10 -1.12
N ALA A 126 -16.88 23.82 -2.42
CA ALA A 126 -17.14 22.51 -3.01
C ALA A 126 -16.21 21.44 -2.44
N LEU A 127 -14.93 21.76 -2.26
CA LEU A 127 -13.95 20.87 -1.61
C LEU A 127 -14.36 20.57 -0.16
N GLY A 128 -14.80 21.56 0.60
CA GLY A 128 -15.29 21.41 1.98
C GLY A 128 -16.51 20.47 2.04
N SER A 129 -17.47 20.65 1.13
CA SER A 129 -18.66 19.80 1.06
C SER A 129 -18.31 18.35 0.70
N ILE A 130 -17.42 18.14 -0.27
CA ILE A 130 -16.97 16.80 -0.65
C ILE A 130 -16.26 16.11 0.51
N ARG A 131 -15.39 16.81 1.24
CA ARG A 131 -14.71 16.28 2.43
C ARG A 131 -15.70 15.89 3.52
N GLY A 132 -16.73 16.71 3.77
CA GLY A 132 -17.78 16.43 4.75
C GLY A 132 -18.52 15.12 4.42
N ILE A 133 -19.03 15.00 3.20
CA ILE A 133 -19.75 13.80 2.72
C ILE A 133 -18.87 12.54 2.84
N GLN A 134 -17.60 12.65 2.46
CA GLN A 134 -16.69 11.52 2.51
C GLN A 134 -16.30 11.12 3.94
N GLN A 135 -16.19 12.10 4.84
CA GLN A 135 -15.92 11.83 6.25
C GLN A 135 -17.12 11.10 6.88
N GLU A 136 -18.34 11.58 6.65
CA GLU A 136 -19.56 10.95 7.12
C GLU A 136 -19.67 9.48 6.64
N ALA A 137 -19.42 9.23 5.34
CA ALA A 137 -19.43 7.87 4.80
C ALA A 137 -18.34 6.96 5.43
N ARG A 138 -17.16 7.51 5.77
CA ARG A 138 -16.11 6.75 6.48
C ARG A 138 -16.52 6.42 7.92
N ASP A 139 -17.11 7.37 8.61
CA ASP A 139 -17.56 7.19 9.99
C ASP A 139 -18.68 6.15 10.07
N GLU A 140 -19.66 6.21 9.17
CA GLU A 140 -20.70 5.19 9.04
C GLU A 140 -20.12 3.80 8.76
N ALA A 141 -19.19 3.70 7.81
CA ALA A 141 -18.52 2.44 7.50
C ALA A 141 -17.67 1.91 8.67
N ALA A 142 -17.06 2.79 9.46
CA ALA A 142 -16.30 2.41 10.65
C ALA A 142 -17.23 1.87 11.74
N VAL A 143 -18.34 2.54 12.00
CA VAL A 143 -19.38 2.10 12.96
C VAL A 143 -19.99 0.76 12.54
N ALA A 144 -20.34 0.60 11.25
CA ALA A 144 -20.88 -0.66 10.74
C ALA A 144 -19.89 -1.82 10.94
N ARG A 145 -18.61 -1.60 10.63
CA ARG A 145 -17.57 -2.62 10.87
C ARG A 145 -17.38 -2.95 12.35
N ALA A 146 -17.47 -1.95 13.24
CA ALA A 146 -17.38 -2.18 14.67
C ALA A 146 -18.55 -3.03 15.19
N ARG A 147 -19.78 -2.76 14.70
CA ARG A 147 -20.96 -3.56 15.04
C ARG A 147 -20.82 -5.00 14.59
N LEU A 148 -20.43 -5.23 13.33
CA LEU A 148 -20.21 -6.59 12.81
C LEU A 148 -19.16 -7.37 13.61
N ARG A 149 -18.09 -6.72 14.05
CA ARG A 149 -17.08 -7.36 14.92
C ARG A 149 -17.63 -7.71 16.29
N ALA A 150 -18.44 -6.83 16.89
CA ALA A 150 -19.06 -7.09 18.18
C ALA A 150 -20.08 -8.24 18.12
N GLU A 151 -20.87 -8.29 17.05
CA GLU A 151 -21.81 -9.39 16.79
C GLU A 151 -21.07 -10.72 16.59
N ALA A 152 -20.00 -10.75 15.79
CA ALA A 152 -19.17 -11.93 15.57
C ALA A 152 -18.54 -12.43 16.88
N ALA A 153 -17.99 -11.54 17.71
CA ALA A 153 -17.42 -11.89 19.01
C ALA A 153 -18.47 -12.46 19.98
N THR A 154 -19.68 -11.91 19.95
CA THR A 154 -20.80 -12.41 20.77
C THR A 154 -21.21 -13.81 20.33
N GLU A 155 -21.32 -14.06 19.01
CA GLU A 155 -21.69 -15.36 18.47
C GLU A 155 -20.59 -16.41 18.72
N GLU A 156 -19.31 -16.04 18.62
CA GLU A 156 -18.19 -16.92 18.97
C GLU A 156 -18.24 -17.33 20.45
N THR A 157 -18.51 -16.38 21.34
CA THR A 157 -18.67 -16.66 22.78
C THR A 157 -19.84 -17.59 23.03
N ARG A 158 -20.96 -17.39 22.35
CA ARG A 158 -22.14 -18.26 22.44
C ARG A 158 -21.86 -19.68 21.96
N LEU A 159 -21.22 -19.83 20.80
CA LEU A 159 -20.84 -21.13 20.25
C LEU A 159 -19.88 -21.88 21.17
N THR A 160 -18.91 -21.20 21.74
CA THR A 160 -17.98 -21.78 22.71
C THR A 160 -18.71 -22.27 23.93
N ALA A 161 -19.62 -21.49 24.52
CA ALA A 161 -20.43 -21.89 25.68
C ALA A 161 -21.31 -23.09 25.38
N VAL A 162 -21.95 -23.16 24.20
CA VAL A 162 -22.76 -24.31 23.76
C VAL A 162 -21.90 -25.56 23.61
N THR A 163 -20.72 -25.45 23.00
CA THR A 163 -19.78 -26.57 22.81
C THR A 163 -19.28 -27.10 24.15
N GLU A 164 -18.93 -26.23 25.08
CA GLU A 164 -18.55 -26.64 26.45
C GLU A 164 -19.69 -27.31 27.21
N ALA A 165 -20.91 -26.79 27.10
CA ALA A 165 -22.07 -27.41 27.67
C ALA A 165 -22.31 -28.83 27.11
N GLY A 166 -22.26 -28.97 25.77
CA GLY A 166 -22.35 -30.25 25.07
C GLY A 166 -21.29 -31.26 25.54
N SER A 167 -20.05 -30.83 25.68
CA SER A 167 -18.94 -31.66 26.15
C SER A 167 -19.12 -32.13 27.62
N ARG A 168 -19.72 -31.28 28.46
CA ARG A 168 -20.08 -31.67 29.85
C ARG A 168 -21.16 -32.72 29.85
N VAL A 169 -22.21 -32.57 29.08
CA VAL A 169 -23.29 -33.56 28.96
C VAL A 169 -22.76 -34.92 28.47
N ALA A 170 -21.96 -34.91 27.39
CA ALA A 170 -21.35 -36.13 26.86
C ALA A 170 -20.48 -36.85 27.88
N ARG A 171 -19.70 -36.15 28.69
CA ARG A 171 -18.91 -36.75 29.79
C ARG A 171 -19.78 -37.39 30.88
N VAL A 172 -20.88 -36.76 31.27
CA VAL A 172 -21.80 -37.32 32.24
C VAL A 172 -22.46 -38.59 31.70
N GLN A 173 -22.92 -38.56 30.44
CA GLN A 173 -23.52 -39.75 29.78
C GLN A 173 -22.52 -40.89 29.68
N ALA A 174 -21.28 -40.65 29.30
CA ALA A 174 -20.22 -41.65 29.21
C ALA A 174 -19.95 -42.29 30.60
N LYS A 175 -19.87 -41.48 31.66
CA LYS A 175 -19.69 -41.96 33.02
C LYS A 175 -20.88 -42.82 33.49
N THR A 176 -22.10 -42.41 33.22
CA THR A 176 -23.32 -43.16 33.53
C THR A 176 -23.32 -44.51 32.78
N ALA A 177 -23.01 -44.52 31.48
CA ALA A 177 -22.92 -45.75 30.70
C ALA A 177 -21.85 -46.72 31.25
N GLN A 178 -20.70 -46.23 31.68
CA GLN A 178 -19.65 -47.04 32.32
C GLN A 178 -20.16 -47.67 33.64
N THR A 179 -20.81 -46.89 34.48
CA THR A 179 -21.38 -47.37 35.76
C THR A 179 -22.42 -48.45 35.53
N LEU A 180 -23.31 -48.28 34.57
CA LEU A 180 -24.30 -49.28 34.20
C LEU A 180 -23.65 -50.56 33.66
N SER A 181 -22.66 -50.45 32.77
CA SER A 181 -21.93 -51.59 32.24
C SER A 181 -21.22 -52.39 33.34
N GLN A 182 -20.60 -51.70 34.31
CA GLN A 182 -19.98 -52.35 35.47
C GLN A 182 -21.00 -53.07 36.36
N ALA A 183 -22.16 -52.44 36.60
CA ALA A 183 -23.23 -53.10 37.39
C ALA A 183 -23.76 -54.37 36.71
N TRP A 184 -23.90 -54.36 35.38
CA TRP A 184 -24.32 -55.53 34.61
C TRP A 184 -23.26 -56.65 34.59
N SER A 185 -21.98 -56.32 34.69
CA SER A 185 -20.91 -57.33 34.70
C SER A 185 -20.74 -58.01 36.04
N THR A 186 -21.41 -57.56 37.10
CA THR A 186 -21.36 -58.09 38.46
C THR A 186 -22.56 -58.91 38.80
N LEU A 187 -23.55 -59.04 37.93
CA LEU A 187 -24.71 -59.90 37.99
C LEU A 187 -24.44 -61.21 37.23
#